data_f6876f0d0652276281d11d5d6fda8141
#
_entry.id   f6876f0d0652276281d11d5d6fda8141
#
_cell.length_a   1.000
_cell.length_b   1.000
_cell.length_c   1.000
_cell.angle_alpha   90.00
_cell.angle_beta   90.00
_cell.angle_gamma   90.00
#
_symmetry.space_group_name_H-M   'P 1'
#
loop_
_entity.id
_entity.type
_entity.pdbx_description
1 polymer ?
#
loop_
_entity_poly.entity_id
_entity_poly.type
_entity_poly.pdbx_seq_one_letter_code
_entity_poly.pdbx_strand_id
1 'polypeptide(L)'
;MKRTKLFISLLFLLTSSFVSCSQNKIVTSSHSSSSSFSSEKFNSTSSSFIPKEKINAVIENMKNNFSFEFEDTSSYFRFYIQQNIIHFFSSLEDEKGSYIELTNETAYLYVYKEDNNWYKSDILLLDYTSIVKEKISKAKWEDYNEETDTFFGTYENKKVSAKIEEDSSLSILGQNLKLEVFNVNNTFVSLPNFENLIDQTNKE
;
A
#
# COMPACT_ATOMS: atom_id res chain seq x y z
N MET A 1 25.10 -4.45 -14.87
CA MET A 1 24.68 -3.17 -14.28
C MET A 1 23.15 -3.00 -14.14
N LYS A 2 22.33 -4.07 -13.95
CA LYS A 2 20.87 -3.97 -13.73
C LYS A 2 20.43 -4.33 -12.29
N ARG A 3 21.36 -4.67 -11.39
CA ARG A 3 21.08 -5.11 -10.01
C ARG A 3 20.60 -4.01 -9.06
N THR A 4 20.85 -2.74 -9.40
CA THR A 4 20.53 -1.58 -8.54
C THR A 4 19.07 -1.14 -8.58
N LYS A 5 18.30 -1.49 -9.61
CA LYS A 5 16.94 -0.96 -9.80
C LYS A 5 15.88 -1.61 -8.88
N LEU A 6 16.00 -2.90 -8.58
CA LEU A 6 15.03 -3.58 -7.71
C LEU A 6 15.21 -3.18 -6.24
N PHE A 7 16.47 -3.04 -5.79
CA PHE A 7 16.79 -2.54 -4.45
C PHE A 7 16.33 -1.09 -4.26
N ILE A 8 16.48 -0.26 -5.31
CA ILE A 8 16.05 1.13 -5.30
C ILE A 8 14.52 1.22 -5.23
N SER A 9 13.77 0.35 -5.92
CA SER A 9 12.30 0.36 -5.86
C SER A 9 11.78 0.01 -4.47
N LEU A 10 12.35 -0.99 -3.80
CA LEU A 10 11.97 -1.34 -2.43
C LEU A 10 12.40 -0.27 -1.42
N LEU A 11 13.55 0.37 -1.64
CA LEU A 11 14.04 1.49 -0.82
C LEU A 11 13.26 2.79 -1.08
N PHE A 12 12.80 3.04 -2.33
CA PHE A 12 11.92 4.18 -2.66
C PHE A 12 10.54 4.06 -2.01
N LEU A 13 10.07 2.86 -1.72
CA LEU A 13 8.88 2.64 -0.88
C LEU A 13 9.01 3.26 0.51
N LEU A 14 10.24 3.32 1.03
CA LEU A 14 10.54 3.81 2.37
C LEU A 14 10.90 5.30 2.40
N THR A 15 11.36 5.88 1.28
CA THR A 15 11.97 7.22 1.28
C THR A 15 11.20 8.30 0.54
N SER A 16 10.07 8.01 -0.11
CA SER A 16 9.27 9.03 -0.82
C SER A 16 8.60 10.06 0.10
N SER A 17 9.02 10.13 1.37
CA SER A 17 8.52 11.11 2.36
C SER A 17 9.29 12.43 2.40
N PHE A 18 10.38 12.58 1.69
CA PHE A 18 11.20 13.81 1.76
C PHE A 18 11.65 14.25 0.36
N VAL A 19 10.89 15.03 -0.35
CA VAL A 19 11.30 16.22 -1.10
C VAL A 19 10.04 16.87 -1.66
N SER A 20 9.50 17.83 -0.93
CA SER A 20 8.65 18.88 -1.51
C SER A 20 9.57 20.07 -1.76
N CYS A 21 9.95 20.28 -2.99
CA CYS A 21 10.51 21.55 -3.41
C CYS A 21 9.76 22.04 -4.62
N SER A 22 9.13 23.18 -4.45
CA SER A 22 8.34 23.91 -5.41
C SER A 22 9.14 24.26 -6.67
N GLN A 23 8.52 24.11 -7.84
CA GLN A 23 8.69 25.10 -8.91
C GLN A 23 7.46 25.11 -9.85
N ASN A 24 6.82 26.28 -9.91
CA ASN A 24 5.82 26.65 -10.89
C ASN A 24 6.37 26.57 -12.31
N LYS A 25 5.64 25.93 -13.23
CA LYS A 25 5.55 26.38 -14.62
C LYS A 25 4.21 26.02 -15.21
N ILE A 26 3.49 27.06 -15.57
CA ILE A 26 2.26 27.10 -16.35
C ILE A 26 2.56 26.66 -17.78
N VAL A 27 1.86 25.67 -18.31
CA VAL A 27 1.59 25.56 -19.75
C VAL A 27 0.17 25.02 -19.91
N THR A 28 -0.67 25.87 -20.49
CA THR A 28 -2.00 25.59 -20.98
C THR A 28 -1.99 24.70 -22.21
N SER A 29 -2.77 23.62 -22.21
CA SER A 29 -3.49 23.19 -23.43
C SER A 29 -4.66 22.28 -23.06
N SER A 30 -5.80 22.65 -23.56
CA SER A 30 -7.13 22.09 -23.47
C SER A 30 -7.24 20.72 -24.13
N HIS A 31 -7.85 19.73 -23.45
CA HIS A 31 -8.85 18.87 -24.08
C HIS A 31 -9.83 18.35 -23.03
N SER A 32 -11.09 18.68 -23.27
CA SER A 32 -12.26 18.33 -22.49
C SER A 32 -12.66 16.87 -22.69
N SER A 33 -12.82 16.17 -21.58
CA SER A 33 -13.81 15.10 -21.47
C SER A 33 -14.44 15.17 -20.08
N SER A 34 -15.68 15.64 -20.08
CA SER A 34 -16.52 15.86 -18.91
C SER A 34 -17.04 14.53 -18.38
N SER A 35 -16.55 14.09 -17.26
CA SER A 35 -17.30 13.25 -16.33
C SER A 35 -17.76 14.15 -15.19
N SER A 36 -19.08 14.39 -15.17
CA SER A 36 -19.76 15.22 -14.19
C SER A 36 -19.67 14.58 -12.81
N PHE A 37 -18.73 15.03 -12.00
CA PHE A 37 -18.80 14.86 -10.57
C PHE A 37 -19.83 15.88 -10.05
N SER A 38 -20.99 15.41 -9.60
CA SER A 38 -21.99 16.28 -8.98
C SER A 38 -21.38 16.83 -7.69
N SER A 39 -21.15 18.15 -7.69
CA SER A 39 -20.80 18.90 -6.50
C SER A 39 -22.02 19.00 -5.60
N GLU A 40 -22.22 18.05 -4.70
CA GLU A 40 -23.13 18.26 -3.58
C GLU A 40 -22.57 19.37 -2.69
N LYS A 41 -23.40 20.39 -2.51
CA LYS A 41 -23.11 21.51 -1.62
C LYS A 41 -23.03 21.00 -0.19
N PHE A 42 -21.83 21.02 0.37
CA PHE A 42 -21.64 20.83 1.80
C PHE A 42 -22.23 22.02 2.55
N ASN A 43 -23.38 21.83 3.20
CA ASN A 43 -23.85 22.72 4.23
C ASN A 43 -23.09 22.40 5.53
N SER A 44 -22.06 23.18 5.80
CA SER A 44 -21.31 23.12 7.07
C SER A 44 -22.11 23.78 8.20
N THR A 45 -22.72 22.99 9.06
CA THR A 45 -23.05 23.40 10.45
C THR A 45 -23.37 22.19 11.31
N SER A 46 -22.35 21.50 11.75
CA SER A 46 -22.20 20.86 13.07
C SER A 46 -20.79 20.28 13.10
N SER A 47 -20.08 20.43 14.21
CA SER A 47 -18.87 19.65 14.40
C SER A 47 -19.30 18.19 14.53
N SER A 48 -19.38 17.51 13.39
CA SER A 48 -19.74 16.10 13.35
C SER A 48 -18.63 15.32 14.08
N PHE A 49 -19.05 14.56 15.08
CA PHE A 49 -18.14 13.65 15.75
C PHE A 49 -17.61 12.68 14.71
N ILE A 50 -16.28 12.67 14.52
CA ILE A 50 -15.63 11.76 13.58
C ILE A 50 -15.21 10.51 14.37
N PRO A 51 -15.83 9.34 14.13
CA PRO A 51 -15.55 8.11 14.88
C PRO A 51 -14.21 7.49 14.43
N LYS A 52 -13.10 8.21 14.70
CA LYS A 52 -11.74 7.78 14.32
C LYS A 52 -11.35 6.42 14.92
N GLU A 53 -11.97 6.05 16.03
CA GLU A 53 -11.81 4.74 16.66
C GLU A 53 -12.17 3.58 15.73
N LYS A 54 -13.08 3.76 14.78
CA LYS A 54 -13.40 2.73 13.78
C LYS A 54 -12.18 2.42 12.89
N ILE A 55 -11.53 3.47 12.36
CA ILE A 55 -10.33 3.30 11.53
C ILE A 55 -9.17 2.76 12.37
N ASN A 56 -9.00 3.28 13.60
CA ASN A 56 -7.96 2.79 14.50
C ASN A 56 -8.16 1.32 14.84
N ALA A 57 -9.40 0.86 15.02
CA ALA A 57 -9.71 -0.55 15.27
C ALA A 57 -9.25 -1.45 14.10
N VAL A 58 -9.46 -1.02 12.85
CA VAL A 58 -8.93 -1.75 11.68
C VAL A 58 -7.40 -1.82 11.76
N ILE A 59 -6.73 -0.68 11.99
CA ILE A 59 -5.27 -0.59 12.08
C ILE A 59 -4.71 -1.47 13.21
N GLU A 60 -5.36 -1.50 14.36
CA GLU A 60 -4.96 -2.32 15.50
C GLU A 60 -5.17 -3.81 15.24
N ASN A 61 -6.23 -4.16 14.52
CA ASN A 61 -6.52 -5.55 14.12
C ASN A 61 -5.58 -6.07 13.03
N MET A 62 -4.90 -5.18 12.31
CA MET A 62 -3.83 -5.53 11.36
C MET A 62 -2.59 -6.02 12.15
N LYS A 63 -2.60 -7.26 12.59
CA LYS A 63 -1.42 -7.90 13.19
C LYS A 63 -0.48 -8.32 12.04
N ASN A 64 -0.10 -9.58 11.98
CA ASN A 64 0.73 -10.14 10.90
C ASN A 64 -0.10 -11.05 9.98
N ASN A 65 -1.38 -10.69 9.74
CA ASN A 65 -2.26 -11.44 8.86
C ASN A 65 -3.29 -10.49 8.22
N PHE A 66 -2.93 -9.95 7.06
CA PHE A 66 -3.80 -9.07 6.27
C PHE A 66 -3.27 -8.95 4.83
N SER A 67 -4.09 -8.42 3.95
CA SER A 67 -3.72 -8.03 2.60
C SER A 67 -3.77 -6.52 2.47
N PHE A 68 -2.89 -5.96 1.66
CA PHE A 68 -2.78 -4.52 1.45
C PHE A 68 -2.54 -4.23 -0.02
N GLU A 69 -3.24 -3.25 -0.56
CA GLU A 69 -3.03 -2.72 -1.90
C GLU A 69 -2.87 -1.20 -1.85
N PHE A 70 -1.90 -0.70 -2.58
CA PHE A 70 -1.67 0.71 -2.78
C PHE A 70 -1.41 0.99 -4.25
N GLU A 71 -2.13 1.96 -4.79
CA GLU A 71 -1.98 2.43 -6.15
C GLU A 71 -2.08 3.96 -6.18
N ASP A 72 -1.12 4.61 -6.83
CA ASP A 72 -1.17 6.00 -7.18
C ASP A 72 -0.70 6.21 -8.63
N THR A 73 -0.53 7.45 -9.07
CA THR A 73 -0.10 7.78 -10.45
C THR A 73 1.26 7.21 -10.83
N SER A 74 2.09 6.80 -9.88
CA SER A 74 3.50 6.44 -10.07
C SER A 74 3.88 5.08 -9.50
N SER A 75 3.01 4.51 -8.68
CA SER A 75 3.36 3.34 -7.87
C SER A 75 2.18 2.38 -7.71
N TYR A 76 2.47 1.12 -7.79
CA TYR A 76 1.55 0.04 -7.46
C TYR A 76 2.25 -0.97 -6.56
N PHE A 77 1.58 -1.35 -5.46
CA PHE A 77 2.04 -2.42 -4.57
C PHE A 77 0.86 -3.20 -4.05
N ARG A 78 1.02 -4.51 -3.99
CA ARG A 78 0.09 -5.39 -3.30
C ARG A 78 0.87 -6.35 -2.43
N PHE A 79 0.47 -6.46 -1.17
CA PHE A 79 1.04 -7.39 -0.19
C PHE A 79 -0.02 -8.33 0.34
N TYR A 80 0.36 -9.59 0.47
CA TYR A 80 -0.34 -10.58 1.25
C TYR A 80 0.59 -10.99 2.38
N ILE A 81 0.23 -10.67 3.62
CA ILE A 81 1.07 -10.90 4.79
C ILE A 81 0.42 -11.96 5.66
N GLN A 82 1.15 -13.03 5.93
CA GLN A 82 0.75 -14.05 6.88
C GLN A 82 1.95 -14.44 7.76
N GLN A 83 1.90 -14.02 9.02
CA GLN A 83 2.96 -14.25 9.99
C GLN A 83 4.33 -13.75 9.51
N ASN A 84 5.20 -14.67 9.13
CA ASN A 84 6.57 -14.41 8.69
C ASN A 84 6.74 -14.53 7.16
N ILE A 85 5.66 -14.71 6.41
CA ILE A 85 5.71 -14.83 4.94
C ILE A 85 4.93 -13.67 4.33
N ILE A 86 5.54 -13.03 3.35
CA ILE A 86 4.93 -11.95 2.57
C ILE A 86 5.05 -12.32 1.10
N HIS A 87 3.92 -12.29 0.40
CA HIS A 87 3.88 -12.35 -1.05
C HIS A 87 3.56 -10.95 -1.55
N PHE A 88 4.40 -10.37 -2.39
CA PHE A 88 4.18 -9.01 -2.86
C PHE A 88 4.34 -8.86 -4.37
N PHE A 89 3.64 -7.88 -4.90
CA PHE A 89 3.63 -7.47 -6.29
C PHE A 89 3.97 -5.99 -6.35
N SER A 90 4.84 -5.60 -7.29
CA SER A 90 5.26 -4.22 -7.51
C SER A 90 4.77 -3.67 -8.86
N SER A 91 3.97 -4.42 -9.58
CA SER A 91 3.35 -4.06 -10.85
C SER A 91 2.07 -4.85 -11.05
N LEU A 92 1.09 -4.29 -11.75
CA LEU A 92 -0.13 -5.00 -12.18
C LEU A 92 0.17 -6.13 -13.19
N GLU A 93 1.29 -6.03 -13.90
CA GLU A 93 1.73 -7.01 -14.90
C GLU A 93 2.57 -8.16 -14.30
N ASP A 94 2.90 -8.08 -13.01
CA ASP A 94 3.67 -9.11 -12.32
C ASP A 94 2.75 -10.27 -11.94
N GLU A 95 2.79 -11.35 -12.70
CA GLU A 95 1.94 -12.52 -12.49
C GLU A 95 2.41 -13.43 -11.34
N LYS A 96 3.70 -13.42 -11.02
CA LYS A 96 4.27 -14.33 -10.01
C LYS A 96 4.54 -13.65 -8.68
N GLY A 97 4.80 -12.35 -8.72
CA GLY A 97 5.23 -11.61 -7.55
C GLY A 97 6.59 -12.07 -7.03
N SER A 98 6.90 -11.60 -5.85
CA SER A 98 8.07 -11.97 -5.08
C SER A 98 7.66 -12.38 -3.68
N TYR A 99 8.49 -13.20 -3.00
CA TYR A 99 8.22 -13.62 -1.64
C TYR A 99 9.29 -13.09 -0.70
N ILE A 100 8.87 -12.75 0.51
CA ILE A 100 9.77 -12.43 1.61
C ILE A 100 9.48 -13.39 2.75
N GLU A 101 10.53 -14.02 3.25
CA GLU A 101 10.50 -14.83 4.45
C GLU A 101 11.24 -14.11 5.56
N LEU A 102 10.53 -13.79 6.64
CA LEU A 102 11.08 -13.15 7.82
C LEU A 102 11.55 -14.22 8.81
N THR A 103 12.77 -14.09 9.30
CA THR A 103 13.29 -14.89 10.40
C THR A 103 13.57 -14.00 11.61
N ASN A 104 14.07 -14.56 12.70
CA ASN A 104 14.38 -13.75 13.89
C ASN A 104 15.56 -12.80 13.69
N GLU A 105 16.44 -13.07 12.73
CA GLU A 105 17.70 -12.34 12.56
C GLU A 105 17.83 -11.66 11.21
N THR A 106 17.15 -12.16 10.18
CA THR A 106 17.27 -11.67 8.81
C THR A 106 15.97 -11.85 8.04
N ALA A 107 15.92 -11.32 6.83
CA ALA A 107 14.86 -11.58 5.87
C ALA A 107 15.45 -12.09 4.55
N TYR A 108 14.75 -13.01 3.92
CA TYR A 108 15.10 -13.56 2.63
C TYR A 108 14.11 -13.11 1.57
N LEU A 109 14.62 -12.60 0.46
CA LEU A 109 13.84 -12.22 -0.72
C LEU A 109 13.97 -13.32 -1.78
N TYR A 110 12.84 -13.80 -2.29
CA TYR A 110 12.73 -14.72 -3.41
C TYR A 110 12.14 -14.01 -4.61
N VAL A 111 12.89 -13.95 -5.71
CA VAL A 111 12.48 -13.28 -6.95
C VAL A 111 12.55 -14.26 -8.11
N TYR A 112 11.46 -14.37 -8.88
CA TYR A 112 11.47 -15.06 -10.15
C TYR A 112 12.04 -14.17 -11.26
N LYS A 113 12.86 -14.71 -12.13
CA LYS A 113 13.49 -13.94 -13.22
C LYS A 113 13.16 -14.54 -14.60
N GLU A 114 13.50 -13.76 -15.63
CA GLU A 114 13.28 -14.08 -17.05
C GLU A 114 13.95 -15.40 -17.50
N ASP A 115 14.96 -15.88 -16.78
CA ASP A 115 15.64 -17.16 -17.02
C ASP A 115 14.94 -18.36 -16.43
N ASN A 116 13.70 -18.17 -15.94
CA ASN A 116 12.84 -19.18 -15.32
C ASN A 116 13.41 -19.79 -14.03
N ASN A 117 14.25 -19.06 -13.32
CA ASN A 117 14.79 -19.47 -12.03
C ASN A 117 14.29 -18.55 -10.90
N TRP A 118 14.18 -19.13 -9.70
CA TRP A 118 14.02 -18.37 -8.48
C TRP A 118 15.39 -18.01 -7.91
N TYR A 119 15.48 -16.81 -7.36
CA TYR A 119 16.71 -16.30 -6.73
C TYR A 119 16.41 -15.94 -5.29
N LYS A 120 17.15 -16.52 -4.34
CA LYS A 120 17.11 -16.18 -2.93
C LYS A 120 18.27 -15.25 -2.60
N SER A 121 18.01 -14.19 -1.86
CA SER A 121 19.03 -13.24 -1.38
C SER A 121 18.67 -12.70 0.01
N ASP A 122 19.67 -12.29 0.77
CA ASP A 122 19.46 -11.58 2.04
C ASP A 122 18.94 -10.17 1.75
N ILE A 123 18.02 -9.71 2.59
CA ILE A 123 17.55 -8.33 2.62
C ILE A 123 17.47 -7.83 4.04
N LEU A 124 17.32 -6.51 4.19
CA LEU A 124 17.11 -5.90 5.49
C LEU A 124 15.80 -6.39 6.12
N LEU A 125 15.86 -6.77 7.39
CA LEU A 125 14.67 -7.10 8.16
C LEU A 125 13.87 -5.83 8.44
N LEU A 126 12.62 -5.78 7.97
CA LEU A 126 11.72 -4.65 8.11
C LEU A 126 10.40 -5.07 8.75
N ASP A 127 9.81 -4.17 9.51
CA ASP A 127 8.44 -4.33 10.00
C ASP A 127 7.44 -3.82 8.96
N TYR A 128 7.03 -4.70 8.06
CA TYR A 128 6.09 -4.39 6.98
C TYR A 128 4.71 -3.98 7.50
N THR A 129 4.29 -4.54 8.63
CA THR A 129 3.03 -4.17 9.28
C THR A 129 3.05 -2.72 9.73
N SER A 130 4.12 -2.29 10.40
CA SER A 130 4.29 -0.89 10.81
C SER A 130 4.37 0.06 9.61
N ILE A 131 5.02 -0.33 8.52
CA ILE A 131 5.08 0.46 7.28
C ILE A 131 3.67 0.70 6.70
N VAL A 132 2.84 -0.33 6.63
CA VAL A 132 1.46 -0.20 6.14
C VAL A 132 0.63 0.66 7.08
N LYS A 133 0.74 0.47 8.40
CA LYS A 133 0.05 1.30 9.40
C LYS A 133 0.44 2.76 9.29
N GLU A 134 1.71 3.06 9.10
CA GLU A 134 2.20 4.43 8.87
C GLU A 134 1.59 5.03 7.60
N LYS A 135 1.51 4.29 6.51
CA LYS A 135 0.87 4.78 5.29
C LYS A 135 -0.61 5.14 5.51
N ILE A 136 -1.37 4.29 6.17
CA ILE A 136 -2.78 4.57 6.47
C ILE A 136 -2.92 5.80 7.38
N SER A 137 -2.05 5.94 8.37
CA SER A 137 -2.09 7.03 9.35
C SER A 137 -1.81 8.43 8.77
N LYS A 138 -1.30 8.51 7.54
CA LYS A 138 -1.11 9.78 6.82
C LYS A 138 -2.44 10.44 6.41
N ALA A 139 -3.54 9.69 6.37
CA ALA A 139 -4.86 10.23 6.13
C ALA A 139 -5.32 11.09 7.31
N LYS A 140 -5.84 12.28 7.01
CA LYS A 140 -6.42 13.20 7.98
C LYS A 140 -7.91 13.29 7.73
N TRP A 141 -8.70 12.86 8.69
CA TRP A 141 -10.16 12.82 8.59
C TRP A 141 -10.73 14.15 9.09
N GLU A 142 -11.59 14.77 8.28
CA GLU A 142 -12.14 16.11 8.48
C GLU A 142 -13.66 16.07 8.66
N ASP A 143 -14.32 15.04 8.09
CA ASP A 143 -15.77 14.89 8.13
C ASP A 143 -16.19 13.40 8.10
N TYR A 144 -17.42 13.11 8.53
CA TYR A 144 -17.99 11.78 8.53
C TYR A 144 -19.50 11.83 8.24
N ASN A 145 -19.93 11.05 7.26
CA ASN A 145 -21.31 10.88 6.91
C ASN A 145 -21.86 9.58 7.54
N GLU A 146 -22.76 9.72 8.52
CA GLU A 146 -23.35 8.59 9.25
C GLU A 146 -24.26 7.73 8.36
N GLU A 147 -24.97 8.33 7.39
CA GLU A 147 -25.91 7.60 6.55
C GLU A 147 -25.20 6.63 5.59
N THR A 148 -24.02 7.02 5.12
CA THR A 148 -23.22 6.22 4.18
C THR A 148 -22.02 5.52 4.81
N ASP A 149 -21.81 5.70 6.12
CA ASP A 149 -20.63 5.26 6.88
C ASP A 149 -19.33 5.60 6.18
N THR A 150 -19.21 6.85 5.71
CA THR A 150 -18.11 7.32 4.89
C THR A 150 -17.35 8.44 5.59
N PHE A 151 -16.03 8.27 5.69
CA PHE A 151 -15.10 9.30 6.14
C PHE A 151 -14.65 10.14 4.96
N PHE A 152 -14.50 11.45 5.19
CA PHE A 152 -13.91 12.37 4.22
C PHE A 152 -12.72 13.08 4.83
N GLY A 153 -11.70 13.32 4.02
CA GLY A 153 -10.49 13.95 4.52
C GLY A 153 -9.45 14.17 3.44
N THR A 154 -8.19 14.19 3.86
CA THR A 154 -7.06 14.40 2.97
C THR A 154 -5.98 13.34 3.18
N TYR A 155 -5.33 12.94 2.11
CA TYR A 155 -4.11 12.13 2.09
C TYR A 155 -3.06 12.86 1.26
N GLU A 156 -1.95 13.27 1.90
CA GLU A 156 -0.91 14.09 1.25
C GLU A 156 -1.49 15.31 0.51
N ASN A 157 -2.43 16.02 1.17
CA ASN A 157 -3.15 17.19 0.67
C ASN A 157 -4.12 16.95 -0.51
N LYS A 158 -4.37 15.70 -0.88
CA LYS A 158 -5.40 15.31 -1.86
C LYS A 158 -6.67 14.88 -1.14
N LYS A 159 -7.83 15.25 -1.65
CA LYS A 159 -9.12 14.83 -1.09
C LYS A 159 -9.29 13.33 -1.24
N VAL A 160 -9.73 12.68 -0.17
CA VAL A 160 -10.01 11.25 -0.12
C VAL A 160 -11.32 10.99 0.64
N SER A 161 -11.91 9.83 0.32
CA SER A 161 -12.96 9.23 1.14
C SER A 161 -12.52 7.86 1.61
N ALA A 162 -13.03 7.42 2.75
CA ALA A 162 -12.79 6.06 3.22
C ALA A 162 -14.08 5.39 3.70
N LYS A 163 -14.11 4.07 3.53
CA LYS A 163 -15.16 3.18 4.07
C LYS A 163 -14.52 2.02 4.78
N ILE A 164 -15.23 1.54 5.80
CA ILE A 164 -14.92 0.30 6.49
C ILE A 164 -16.07 -0.65 6.21
N GLU A 165 -15.73 -1.80 5.63
CA GLU A 165 -16.72 -2.83 5.30
C GLU A 165 -16.95 -3.76 6.50
N GLU A 166 -18.01 -4.58 6.45
CA GLU A 166 -18.39 -5.50 7.53
C GLU A 166 -17.30 -6.52 7.90
N ASP A 167 -16.45 -6.89 6.95
CA ASP A 167 -15.30 -7.80 7.14
C ASP A 167 -14.07 -7.11 7.74
N SER A 168 -14.20 -5.88 8.20
CA SER A 168 -13.12 -5.02 8.67
C SER A 168 -12.11 -4.61 7.59
N SER A 169 -12.45 -4.70 6.31
CA SER A 169 -11.67 -4.09 5.23
C SER A 169 -11.77 -2.56 5.31
N LEU A 170 -10.68 -1.88 4.98
CA LEU A 170 -10.62 -0.42 4.89
C LEU A 170 -10.25 -0.03 3.46
N SER A 171 -11.09 0.76 2.82
CA SER A 171 -10.81 1.32 1.50
C SER A 171 -10.68 2.84 1.60
N ILE A 172 -9.56 3.39 1.16
CA ILE A 172 -9.30 4.84 1.04
C ILE A 172 -9.14 5.17 -0.43
N LEU A 173 -10.04 5.98 -0.95
CA LEU A 173 -10.11 6.32 -2.36
C LEU A 173 -9.98 7.83 -2.57
N GLY A 174 -9.23 8.22 -3.60
CA GLY A 174 -9.06 9.59 -4.04
C GLY A 174 -8.86 9.67 -5.53
N GLN A 175 -8.71 10.88 -6.07
CA GLN A 175 -8.33 11.03 -7.46
C GLN A 175 -6.91 10.46 -7.66
N ASN A 176 -6.79 9.38 -8.42
CA ASN A 176 -5.53 8.67 -8.66
C ASN A 176 -4.86 8.16 -7.37
N LEU A 177 -5.63 7.77 -6.39
CA LEU A 177 -5.17 7.11 -5.17
C LEU A 177 -6.16 6.02 -4.78
N LYS A 178 -5.64 4.82 -4.59
CA LYS A 178 -6.33 3.70 -3.99
C LYS A 178 -5.44 3.12 -2.91
N LEU A 179 -5.97 2.97 -1.72
CA LEU A 179 -5.33 2.27 -0.62
C LEU A 179 -6.37 1.37 0.01
N GLU A 180 -6.11 0.08 0.06
CA GLU A 180 -7.02 -0.91 0.61
C GLU A 180 -6.29 -1.83 1.57
N VAL A 181 -6.96 -2.11 2.70
CA VAL A 181 -6.63 -3.20 3.62
C VAL A 181 -7.79 -4.18 3.57
N PHE A 182 -7.51 -5.43 3.33
CA PHE A 182 -8.52 -6.47 3.20
C PHE A 182 -8.02 -7.82 3.72
N ASN A 183 -8.92 -8.79 3.84
CA ASN A 183 -8.61 -10.11 4.41
C ASN A 183 -7.93 -10.04 5.79
N VAL A 184 -8.33 -9.09 6.64
CA VAL A 184 -7.77 -8.95 7.99
C VAL A 184 -8.03 -10.22 8.80
N ASN A 185 -6.96 -10.84 9.30
CA ASN A 185 -6.93 -12.14 9.97
C ASN A 185 -7.39 -13.34 9.10
N ASN A 186 -7.49 -13.15 7.78
CA ASN A 186 -7.95 -14.19 6.85
C ASN A 186 -7.09 -14.27 5.57
N THR A 187 -5.88 -13.75 5.60
CA THR A 187 -4.92 -13.89 4.49
C THR A 187 -4.22 -15.24 4.59
N PHE A 188 -4.12 -15.93 3.47
CA PHE A 188 -3.35 -17.17 3.35
C PHE A 188 -2.19 -16.97 2.37
N VAL A 189 -0.98 -17.16 2.87
CA VAL A 189 0.27 -17.10 2.08
C VAL A 189 1.20 -18.21 2.54
N SER A 190 1.76 -18.94 1.59
CA SER A 190 2.84 -19.90 1.83
C SER A 190 3.94 -19.72 0.81
N LEU A 191 5.16 -20.06 1.18
CA LEU A 191 6.24 -20.14 0.20
C LEU A 191 5.90 -21.25 -0.82
N PRO A 192 6.04 -20.98 -2.12
CA PRO A 192 5.87 -22.02 -3.13
C PRO A 192 6.99 -23.05 -3.06
N ASN A 193 6.78 -24.20 -3.71
CA ASN A 193 7.89 -25.08 -4.00
C ASN A 193 8.75 -24.45 -5.09
N PHE A 194 9.88 -23.84 -4.70
CA PHE A 194 10.78 -23.15 -5.61
C PHE A 194 11.55 -24.15 -6.48
N GLU A 195 11.06 -24.42 -7.67
CA GLU A 195 11.84 -25.13 -8.67
C GLU A 195 13.03 -24.27 -9.12
N ASN A 196 14.19 -24.92 -9.28
CA ASN A 196 15.44 -24.26 -9.73
C ASN A 196 15.85 -23.04 -8.87
N LEU A 197 15.81 -23.17 -7.55
CA LEU A 197 16.23 -22.12 -6.63
C LEU A 197 17.75 -21.92 -6.68
N ILE A 198 18.18 -20.69 -6.99
CA ILE A 198 19.57 -20.24 -6.94
C ILE A 198 19.76 -19.44 -5.66
N ASP A 199 20.43 -20.02 -4.69
CA ASP A 199 20.73 -19.37 -3.40
C ASP A 199 21.94 -18.44 -3.59
N GLN A 200 21.73 -17.15 -3.30
CA GLN A 200 22.72 -16.08 -3.37
C GLN A 200 22.99 -15.46 -1.99
N THR A 201 22.48 -16.09 -0.92
CA THR A 201 22.75 -15.63 0.45
C THR A 201 24.24 -15.80 0.77
N ASN A 202 24.80 -14.87 1.56
CA ASN A 202 26.22 -14.91 2.01
C ASN A 202 27.26 -15.02 0.86
N LYS A 203 26.95 -14.57 -0.32
CA LYS A 203 27.99 -14.33 -1.35
C LYS A 203 28.48 -12.89 -1.21
N GLU A 204 29.49 -12.72 -0.33
CA GLU A 204 30.30 -11.50 -0.28
C GLU A 204 30.96 -11.19 -1.63
#